data_15fd9f94d2391bc9839efc53f5d158ca
#
_entry.id   15fd9f94d2391bc9839efc53f5d158ca
#
_cell.length_a   1.000
_cell.length_b   1.000
_cell.length_c   1.000
_cell.angle_alpha   90.00
_cell.angle_beta   90.00
_cell.angle_gamma   90.00
#
_symmetry.space_group_name_H-M   'P 1'
#
loop_
_entity.id
_entity.type
_entity.pdbx_description
1 polymer ?
#
loop_
_entity_poly.entity_id
_entity_poly.type
_entity_poly.pdbx_seq_one_letter_code
_entity_poly.pdbx_strand_id
1 'polypeptide(L)'
;MVSTMEESKTEVSTIKVDGQDYPYLRVQKLTDSVRSLLKSHLVSESPRHESWGTHGKQQEWVKTGRRLGQIIVDRIKVRHDRNETKFTRRPLGKIDRRLIYSLGVDNENVFFNKIIQDYQDSVIYLTIDCSSSMSGDKWKNTIILTTGLAYAAKKINNFDIIVNLRYGLDSIWSITMFDSRIDSLTHFTKWMPLFHSAGYTPESIVYEIEEKFIKSLKTNENNVYFITMTDGQPNYQPSGNRGYHGNFTGWNYYDDSDSVAVRHCKKMMKSFKEMNIKILSYFIGHKSNYGRNTDMEIFKGSYGRNGVNVPLENFSMISRSVNDLLIGDCETC
;
A
#
# COMPACT_ATOMS: atom_id res chain seq x y z
N MET A 1 -27.91 4.38 25.80
CA MET A 1 -27.44 3.11 25.22
C MET A 1 -25.93 3.19 25.17
N VAL A 2 -25.28 2.47 26.06
CA VAL A 2 -23.81 2.42 26.17
C VAL A 2 -23.34 1.46 25.10
N SER A 3 -22.66 1.96 24.06
CA SER A 3 -22.00 1.14 23.07
C SER A 3 -20.81 0.48 23.75
N THR A 4 -20.86 -0.82 23.89
CA THR A 4 -19.76 -1.68 24.32
C THR A 4 -18.58 -1.43 23.40
N MET A 5 -17.51 -0.85 23.94
CA MET A 5 -16.20 -0.81 23.29
C MET A 5 -15.75 -2.26 23.09
N GLU A 6 -15.72 -2.70 21.84
CA GLU A 6 -15.00 -3.91 21.47
C GLU A 6 -13.51 -3.69 21.78
N GLU A 7 -13.05 -4.31 22.85
CA GLU A 7 -11.63 -4.43 23.12
C GLU A 7 -10.98 -5.16 21.94
N SER A 8 -10.02 -4.50 21.32
CA SER A 8 -9.23 -5.09 20.23
C SER A 8 -8.44 -6.29 20.79
N LYS A 9 -8.99 -7.49 20.60
CA LYS A 9 -8.32 -8.72 20.98
C LYS A 9 -7.08 -8.91 20.13
N THR A 10 -5.93 -8.71 20.72
CA THR A 10 -4.64 -9.12 20.19
C THR A 10 -4.39 -10.57 20.61
N GLU A 11 -4.86 -11.51 19.81
CA GLU A 11 -4.60 -12.95 20.07
C GLU A 11 -3.43 -13.41 19.21
N VAL A 12 -2.46 -14.08 19.83
CA VAL A 12 -1.43 -14.80 19.09
C VAL A 12 -2.10 -16.03 18.47
N SER A 13 -2.16 -16.05 17.17
CA SER A 13 -2.71 -17.16 16.40
C SER A 13 -1.59 -17.88 15.66
N THR A 14 -1.88 -19.04 15.12
CA THR A 14 -0.91 -19.83 14.35
C THR A 14 -1.47 -20.06 12.95
N ILE A 15 -0.64 -19.87 11.95
CA ILE A 15 -0.95 -20.19 10.56
C ILE A 15 -0.02 -21.29 10.07
N LYS A 16 -0.55 -22.22 9.29
CA LYS A 16 0.22 -23.34 8.76
C LYS A 16 0.52 -23.15 7.28
N VAL A 17 1.80 -23.02 6.95
CA VAL A 17 2.28 -22.87 5.57
C VAL A 17 3.27 -23.99 5.27
N ASP A 18 3.02 -24.74 4.21
CA ASP A 18 3.84 -25.89 3.78
C ASP A 18 4.18 -26.88 4.92
N GLY A 19 3.21 -27.13 5.79
CA GLY A 19 3.36 -28.07 6.92
C GLY A 19 4.04 -27.50 8.16
N GLN A 20 4.53 -26.26 8.12
CA GLN A 20 5.16 -25.58 9.24
C GLN A 20 4.22 -24.57 9.88
N ASP A 21 4.22 -24.51 11.21
CA ASP A 21 3.40 -23.60 11.99
C ASP A 21 4.14 -22.28 12.26
N TYR A 22 3.47 -21.18 11.97
CA TYR A 22 3.99 -19.82 12.15
C TYR A 22 3.11 -19.04 13.14
N PRO A 23 3.67 -18.64 14.29
CA PRO A 23 2.94 -17.77 15.21
C PRO A 23 2.81 -16.37 14.61
N TYR A 24 1.61 -15.81 14.65
CA TYR A 24 1.38 -14.45 14.14
C TYR A 24 0.49 -13.64 15.07
N LEU A 25 0.61 -12.34 14.95
CA LEU A 25 -0.19 -11.35 15.65
C LEU A 25 -0.75 -10.36 14.63
N ARG A 26 -2.09 -10.31 14.58
CA ARG A 26 -2.80 -9.40 13.71
C ARG A 26 -3.36 -8.24 14.51
N VAL A 27 -2.94 -7.02 14.17
CA VAL A 27 -3.43 -5.79 14.77
C VAL A 27 -4.28 -5.07 13.74
N GLN A 28 -5.59 -5.05 13.93
CA GLN A 28 -6.53 -4.43 13.00
C GLN A 28 -6.71 -2.93 13.23
N LYS A 29 -6.44 -2.46 14.45
CA LYS A 29 -6.57 -1.06 14.80
C LYS A 29 -5.53 -0.68 15.85
N LEU A 30 -4.81 0.40 15.60
CA LEU A 30 -3.86 0.96 16.55
C LEU A 30 -4.59 1.79 17.61
N THR A 31 -4.38 1.40 18.86
CA THR A 31 -4.88 2.12 20.05
C THR A 31 -3.73 2.32 21.03
N ASP A 32 -3.89 3.23 21.99
CA ASP A 32 -2.88 3.41 23.04
C ASP A 32 -2.71 2.15 23.89
N SER A 33 -3.76 1.32 24.05
CA SER A 33 -3.68 0.01 24.71
C SER A 33 -2.83 -0.99 23.92
N VAL A 34 -2.98 -1.03 22.60
CA VAL A 34 -2.18 -1.89 21.73
C VAL A 34 -0.71 -1.46 21.70
N ARG A 35 -0.44 -0.17 21.87
CA ARG A 35 0.93 0.34 21.92
C ARG A 35 1.80 -0.35 22.98
N SER A 36 1.25 -0.62 24.13
CA SER A 36 1.98 -1.31 25.22
C SER A 36 2.36 -2.75 24.88
N LEU A 37 1.65 -3.36 23.92
CA LEU A 37 1.94 -4.70 23.41
C LEU A 37 2.98 -4.70 22.29
N LEU A 38 3.15 -3.56 21.61
CA LEU A 38 4.14 -3.44 20.54
C LEU A 38 5.53 -3.43 21.15
N LYS A 39 6.42 -4.21 20.57
CA LYS A 39 7.81 -4.30 21.04
C LYS A 39 8.53 -2.97 20.82
N SER A 40 9.41 -2.60 21.74
CA SER A 40 10.16 -1.33 21.66
C SER A 40 10.98 -1.17 20.39
N HIS A 41 11.37 -2.29 19.74
CA HIS A 41 12.07 -2.25 18.46
C HIS A 41 11.16 -2.10 17.23
N LEU A 42 9.84 -2.06 17.40
CA LEU A 42 8.87 -1.70 16.34
C LEU A 42 8.42 -0.26 16.48
N VAL A 43 8.24 0.20 17.71
CA VAL A 43 7.69 1.51 18.02
C VAL A 43 8.57 2.19 19.05
N SER A 44 9.03 3.41 18.74
CA SER A 44 9.75 4.22 19.72
C SER A 44 8.78 4.80 20.75
N GLU A 45 9.24 4.95 21.99
CA GLU A 45 8.45 5.56 23.06
C GLU A 45 8.15 7.04 22.79
N SER A 46 9.06 7.71 22.10
CA SER A 46 8.93 9.10 21.72
C SER A 46 9.55 9.37 20.35
N PRO A 47 8.92 10.24 19.52
CA PRO A 47 9.52 10.68 18.27
C PRO A 47 10.87 11.39 18.42
N ARG A 48 11.26 11.70 19.66
CA ARG A 48 12.52 12.40 20.01
C ARG A 48 13.63 11.47 20.51
N HIS A 49 13.34 10.17 20.66
CA HIS A 49 14.36 9.26 21.18
C HIS A 49 15.43 8.99 20.11
N GLU A 50 16.60 9.56 20.33
CA GLU A 50 17.75 9.57 19.42
C GLU A 50 18.57 8.27 19.47
N SER A 51 17.97 7.11 19.38
CA SER A 51 18.77 5.94 19.03
C SER A 51 18.86 5.85 17.51
N TRP A 52 20.06 6.05 16.96
CA TRP A 52 20.42 5.98 15.53
C TRP A 52 20.07 7.19 14.64
N GLY A 53 19.97 8.40 15.18
CA GLY A 53 20.00 9.66 14.40
C GLY A 53 18.82 9.94 13.45
N THR A 54 17.75 9.12 13.46
CA THR A 54 16.66 9.22 12.49
C THR A 54 15.31 9.64 13.07
N HIS A 55 15.06 9.44 14.36
CA HIS A 55 13.73 9.60 14.95
C HIS A 55 13.19 11.05 14.96
N GLY A 56 14.05 12.05 15.20
CA GLY A 56 13.62 13.47 15.13
C GLY A 56 13.21 13.92 13.73
N LYS A 57 13.69 13.23 12.70
CA LYS A 57 13.44 13.56 11.29
C LYS A 57 12.12 12.99 10.76
N GLN A 58 11.53 11.99 11.40
CA GLN A 58 10.33 11.33 10.88
C GLN A 58 9.11 12.24 10.82
N GLN A 59 8.98 13.18 11.76
CA GLN A 59 7.92 14.19 11.70
C GLN A 59 8.09 15.15 10.52
N GLU A 60 9.33 15.46 10.14
CA GLU A 60 9.62 16.26 8.95
C GLU A 60 9.26 15.48 7.67
N TRP A 61 9.51 14.17 7.65
CA TRP A 61 9.11 13.32 6.54
C TRP A 61 7.59 13.29 6.37
N VAL A 62 6.83 13.22 7.46
CA VAL A 62 5.37 13.32 7.43
C VAL A 62 4.92 14.68 6.86
N LYS A 63 5.58 15.79 7.22
CA LYS A 63 5.26 17.10 6.62
C LYS A 63 5.54 17.12 5.12
N THR A 64 6.66 16.53 4.70
CA THR A 64 7.02 16.40 3.28
C THR A 64 5.99 15.51 2.54
N GLY A 65 5.58 14.41 3.15
CA GLY A 65 4.54 13.53 2.61
C GLY A 65 3.20 14.24 2.42
N ARG A 66 2.78 15.10 3.35
CA ARG A 66 1.56 15.91 3.17
C ARG A 66 1.63 16.83 1.95
N ARG A 67 2.81 17.44 1.68
CA ARG A 67 3.00 18.26 0.48
C ARG A 67 2.89 17.41 -0.79
N LEU A 68 3.48 16.21 -0.79
CA LEU A 68 3.33 15.25 -1.88
C LEU A 68 1.85 14.87 -2.08
N GLY A 69 1.13 14.62 -0.99
CA GLY A 69 -0.30 14.30 -1.03
C GLY A 69 -1.12 15.41 -1.66
N GLN A 70 -0.83 16.67 -1.38
CA GLN A 70 -1.50 17.80 -2.02
C GLN A 70 -1.25 17.82 -3.53
N ILE A 71 -0.02 17.54 -3.97
CA ILE A 71 0.31 17.44 -5.41
C ILE A 71 -0.48 16.32 -6.08
N ILE A 72 -0.63 15.16 -5.41
CA ILE A 72 -1.43 14.04 -5.91
C ILE A 72 -2.89 14.45 -6.07
N VAL A 73 -3.47 15.07 -5.03
CA VAL A 73 -4.86 15.57 -5.05
C VAL A 73 -5.08 16.54 -6.20
N ASP A 74 -4.20 17.52 -6.37
CA ASP A 74 -4.34 18.53 -7.39
C ASP A 74 -4.24 17.93 -8.81
N ARG A 75 -3.36 16.95 -9.02
CA ARG A 75 -3.26 16.23 -10.30
C ARG A 75 -4.51 15.43 -10.62
N ILE A 76 -5.06 14.71 -9.62
CA ILE A 76 -6.29 13.92 -9.80
C ILE A 76 -7.46 14.84 -10.11
N LYS A 77 -7.60 15.97 -9.40
CA LYS A 77 -8.66 16.96 -9.66
C LYS A 77 -8.59 17.51 -11.07
N VAL A 78 -7.40 17.93 -11.53
CA VAL A 78 -7.21 18.47 -12.90
C VAL A 78 -7.61 17.44 -13.96
N ARG A 79 -7.34 16.16 -13.75
CA ARG A 79 -7.74 15.10 -14.68
C ARG A 79 -9.23 14.79 -14.59
N HIS A 80 -9.82 14.83 -13.40
CA HIS A 80 -11.25 14.68 -13.21
C HIS A 80 -12.03 15.74 -14.00
N ASP A 81 -11.58 17.01 -13.94
CA ASP A 81 -12.17 18.09 -14.69
C ASP A 81 -12.04 17.91 -16.23
N ARG A 82 -11.01 17.21 -16.68
CA ARG A 82 -10.79 16.92 -18.12
C ARG A 82 -11.68 15.81 -18.67
N ASN A 83 -12.22 14.95 -17.83
CA ASN A 83 -13.11 13.86 -18.26
C ASN A 83 -14.58 14.30 -18.37
N GLU A 84 -14.87 15.58 -18.21
CA GLU A 84 -16.13 16.17 -18.60
C GLU A 84 -16.17 16.37 -20.14
N THR A 85 -16.88 15.49 -20.83
CA THR A 85 -17.14 15.72 -22.26
C THR A 85 -18.40 16.53 -22.43
N LYS A 86 -18.26 17.75 -22.92
CA LYS A 86 -19.36 18.64 -23.23
C LYS A 86 -19.72 18.51 -24.72
N PHE A 87 -20.87 17.93 -25.00
CA PHE A 87 -21.44 17.88 -26.34
C PHE A 87 -22.33 19.12 -26.53
N THR A 88 -21.90 20.04 -27.39
CA THR A 88 -22.66 21.24 -27.74
C THR A 88 -23.50 21.02 -29.02
N ARG A 89 -24.43 21.94 -29.32
CA ARG A 89 -25.29 21.89 -30.49
C ARG A 89 -26.12 20.60 -30.59
N ARG A 90 -26.81 20.30 -29.50
CA ARG A 90 -27.73 19.16 -29.39
C ARG A 90 -29.17 19.67 -29.50
N PRO A 91 -30.11 18.82 -30.00
CA PRO A 91 -31.53 19.15 -30.01
C PRO A 91 -32.20 19.08 -28.64
N LEU A 92 -31.55 18.43 -27.66
CA LEU A 92 -32.06 18.22 -26.31
C LEU A 92 -30.93 18.36 -25.28
N GLY A 93 -31.21 18.83 -24.07
CA GLY A 93 -30.26 18.95 -22.98
C GLY A 93 -30.43 20.26 -22.18
N LYS A 94 -29.33 20.76 -21.60
CA LYS A 94 -29.29 22.08 -20.98
C LYS A 94 -29.04 23.16 -22.03
N ILE A 95 -29.76 24.28 -21.93
CA ILE A 95 -29.63 25.39 -22.86
C ILE A 95 -28.22 25.98 -22.77
N ASP A 96 -27.53 26.08 -23.91
CA ASP A 96 -26.31 26.88 -24.04
C ASP A 96 -26.66 28.33 -24.28
N ARG A 97 -26.52 29.16 -23.23
CA ARG A 97 -26.87 30.58 -23.30
C ARG A 97 -26.18 31.33 -24.43
N ARG A 98 -25.04 30.84 -24.93
CA ARG A 98 -24.29 31.42 -26.03
C ARG A 98 -24.97 31.19 -27.39
N LEU A 99 -25.85 30.17 -27.47
CA LEU A 99 -26.52 29.78 -28.71
C LEU A 99 -28.01 30.16 -28.72
N ILE A 100 -28.52 30.81 -27.66
CA ILE A 100 -29.93 31.20 -27.57
C ILE A 100 -30.36 32.07 -28.74
N TYR A 101 -29.48 32.94 -29.24
CA TYR A 101 -29.78 33.80 -30.36
C TYR A 101 -30.11 33.03 -31.65
N SER A 102 -29.61 31.79 -31.80
CA SER A 102 -29.84 30.96 -32.97
C SER A 102 -31.24 30.35 -33.03
N LEU A 103 -31.97 30.34 -31.90
CA LEU A 103 -33.40 29.99 -31.91
C LEU A 103 -34.24 30.95 -32.74
N GLY A 104 -33.83 32.22 -32.84
CA GLY A 104 -34.48 33.21 -33.68
C GLY A 104 -34.27 33.00 -35.18
N VAL A 105 -33.44 32.08 -35.61
CA VAL A 105 -33.15 31.71 -36.99
C VAL A 105 -33.38 30.21 -37.26
N ASP A 106 -34.40 29.64 -36.60
CA ASP A 106 -34.87 28.26 -36.71
C ASP A 106 -33.82 27.17 -36.46
N ASN A 107 -32.80 27.48 -35.66
CA ASN A 107 -31.79 26.50 -35.28
C ASN A 107 -32.10 25.93 -33.86
N GLU A 108 -32.68 24.75 -33.81
CA GLU A 108 -33.06 24.06 -32.58
C GLU A 108 -31.88 23.48 -31.78
N ASN A 109 -30.66 23.45 -32.34
CA ASN A 109 -29.50 22.83 -31.74
C ASN A 109 -28.78 23.77 -30.72
N VAL A 110 -29.51 24.28 -29.78
CA VAL A 110 -29.04 25.24 -28.76
C VAL A 110 -28.73 24.63 -27.39
N PHE A 111 -28.84 23.32 -27.29
CA PHE A 111 -28.60 22.62 -26.03
C PHE A 111 -27.19 22.00 -25.98
N PHE A 112 -26.75 21.72 -24.77
CA PHE A 112 -25.57 20.95 -24.51
C PHE A 112 -25.86 19.81 -23.52
N ASN A 113 -25.19 18.70 -23.71
CA ASN A 113 -25.14 17.60 -22.77
C ASN A 113 -23.72 17.50 -22.21
N LYS A 114 -23.65 17.26 -20.89
CA LYS A 114 -22.41 17.06 -20.17
C LYS A 114 -22.38 15.61 -19.73
N ILE A 115 -21.45 14.83 -20.26
CA ILE A 115 -21.18 13.51 -19.78
C ILE A 115 -20.00 13.63 -18.83
N ILE A 116 -20.26 13.34 -17.56
CA ILE A 116 -19.20 13.20 -16.55
C ILE A 116 -18.95 11.70 -16.47
N GLN A 117 -17.75 11.30 -16.80
CA GLN A 117 -17.31 9.92 -16.54
C GLN A 117 -16.99 9.81 -15.06
N ASP A 118 -17.88 9.18 -14.29
CA ASP A 118 -17.64 8.89 -12.89
C ASP A 118 -16.53 7.82 -12.80
N TYR A 119 -15.51 8.11 -12.01
CA TYR A 119 -14.50 7.11 -11.69
C TYR A 119 -15.07 6.09 -10.72
N GLN A 120 -14.80 4.81 -10.99
CA GLN A 120 -15.14 3.75 -10.06
C GLN A 120 -14.38 3.95 -8.74
N ASP A 121 -15.06 3.67 -7.65
CA ASP A 121 -14.45 3.66 -6.33
C ASP A 121 -13.23 2.74 -6.33
N SER A 122 -12.16 3.22 -5.76
CA SER A 122 -10.89 2.52 -5.75
C SER A 122 -10.38 2.35 -4.32
N VAL A 123 -10.02 1.13 -3.98
CA VAL A 123 -9.44 0.79 -2.68
C VAL A 123 -8.04 0.26 -2.88
N ILE A 124 -7.06 0.92 -2.30
CA ILE A 124 -5.67 0.45 -2.27
C ILE A 124 -5.40 -0.26 -0.94
N TYR A 125 -5.03 -1.52 -1.00
CA TYR A 125 -4.40 -2.22 0.12
C TYR A 125 -2.88 -2.14 -0.07
N LEU A 126 -2.25 -1.23 0.67
CA LEU A 126 -0.81 -1.00 0.64
C LEU A 126 -0.14 -1.76 1.78
N THR A 127 0.66 -2.76 1.46
CA THR A 127 1.45 -3.49 2.45
C THR A 127 2.92 -3.13 2.34
N ILE A 128 3.52 -2.79 3.47
CA ILE A 128 4.87 -2.24 3.58
C ILE A 128 5.76 -3.22 4.32
N ASP A 129 6.87 -3.56 3.71
CA ASP A 129 7.96 -4.26 4.35
C ASP A 129 8.64 -3.35 5.37
N CYS A 130 8.70 -3.82 6.61
CA CYS A 130 9.34 -3.11 7.70
C CYS A 130 10.60 -3.83 8.19
N SER A 131 11.19 -4.70 7.38
CA SER A 131 12.44 -5.39 7.69
C SER A 131 13.61 -4.42 7.93
N SER A 132 14.65 -4.90 8.59
CA SER A 132 15.81 -4.06 8.94
C SER A 132 16.52 -3.50 7.69
N SER A 133 16.46 -4.17 6.54
CA SER A 133 17.03 -3.72 5.28
C SER A 133 16.35 -2.47 4.70
N MET A 134 15.09 -2.22 5.11
CA MET A 134 14.34 -1.02 4.74
C MET A 134 14.79 0.24 5.46
N SER A 135 15.80 0.18 6.33
CA SER A 135 16.29 1.33 7.10
C SER A 135 16.86 2.48 6.24
N GLY A 136 17.02 3.65 6.83
CA GLY A 136 17.62 4.82 6.19
C GLY A 136 16.69 5.50 5.18
N ASP A 137 17.22 5.82 4.00
CA ASP A 137 16.49 6.55 2.95
C ASP A 137 15.30 5.76 2.38
N LYS A 138 15.35 4.44 2.38
CA LYS A 138 14.21 3.59 1.98
C LYS A 138 13.02 3.83 2.91
N TRP A 139 13.24 3.77 4.22
CA TRP A 139 12.20 4.01 5.23
C TRP A 139 11.66 5.44 5.17
N LYS A 140 12.56 6.42 5.05
CA LYS A 140 12.19 7.83 4.85
C LYS A 140 11.25 8.01 3.66
N ASN A 141 11.63 7.50 2.50
CA ASN A 141 10.86 7.63 1.29
C ASN A 141 9.50 6.90 1.39
N THR A 142 9.49 5.75 2.07
CA THR A 142 8.27 4.99 2.36
C THR A 142 7.30 5.80 3.22
N ILE A 143 7.79 6.44 4.30
CA ILE A 143 6.96 7.32 5.14
C ILE A 143 6.41 8.49 4.34
N ILE A 144 7.24 9.15 3.52
CA ILE A 144 6.82 10.30 2.70
C ILE A 144 5.71 9.89 1.74
N LEU A 145 5.89 8.79 1.00
CA LEU A 145 4.90 8.31 0.02
C LEU A 145 3.60 7.89 0.71
N THR A 146 3.70 7.05 1.75
CA THR A 146 2.53 6.54 2.47
C THR A 146 1.72 7.69 3.08
N THR A 147 2.41 8.71 3.63
CA THR A 147 1.76 9.92 4.13
C THR A 147 1.06 10.68 3.00
N GLY A 148 1.69 10.78 1.85
CA GLY A 148 1.10 11.42 0.67
C GLY A 148 -0.17 10.72 0.21
N LEU A 149 -0.15 9.39 0.14
CA LEU A 149 -1.31 8.58 -0.26
C LEU A 149 -2.43 8.64 0.80
N ALA A 150 -2.10 8.55 2.09
CA ALA A 150 -3.06 8.70 3.17
C ALA A 150 -3.74 10.08 3.17
N TYR A 151 -2.98 11.14 2.90
CA TYR A 151 -3.51 12.49 2.74
C TYR A 151 -4.44 12.58 1.52
N ALA A 152 -4.05 12.03 0.39
CA ALA A 152 -4.85 12.03 -0.83
C ALA A 152 -6.16 11.28 -0.63
N ALA A 153 -6.15 10.11 0.00
CA ALA A 153 -7.35 9.33 0.30
C ALA A 153 -8.36 10.07 1.18
N LYS A 154 -7.89 10.96 2.07
CA LYS A 154 -8.78 11.80 2.88
C LYS A 154 -9.31 13.04 2.15
N LYS A 155 -8.86 13.33 0.95
CA LYS A 155 -9.23 14.51 0.15
C LYS A 155 -9.97 14.19 -1.13
N ILE A 156 -9.91 12.94 -1.58
CA ILE A 156 -10.53 12.44 -2.80
C ILE A 156 -11.64 11.49 -2.40
N ASN A 157 -12.86 11.71 -2.87
CA ASN A 157 -14.02 10.96 -2.42
C ASN A 157 -14.03 9.49 -2.87
N ASN A 158 -13.55 9.19 -4.09
CA ASN A 158 -13.66 7.84 -4.68
C ASN A 158 -12.35 7.05 -4.53
N PHE A 159 -11.59 7.36 -3.50
CA PHE A 159 -10.29 6.74 -3.26
C PHE A 159 -10.08 6.44 -1.78
N ASP A 160 -9.91 5.17 -1.47
CA ASP A 160 -9.58 4.69 -0.13
C ASP A 160 -8.22 4.00 -0.10
N ILE A 161 -7.56 4.08 1.04
CA ILE A 161 -6.31 3.39 1.29
C ILE A 161 -6.31 2.70 2.66
N ILE A 162 -5.81 1.47 2.66
CA ILE A 162 -5.50 0.71 3.86
C ILE A 162 -4.00 0.48 3.87
N VAL A 163 -3.33 0.91 4.93
CA VAL A 163 -1.88 0.76 5.09
C VAL A 163 -1.61 -0.33 6.11
N ASN A 164 -0.93 -1.36 5.69
CA ASN A 164 -0.50 -2.48 6.53
C ASN A 164 1.02 -2.50 6.64
N LEU A 165 1.52 -2.63 7.87
CA LEU A 165 2.94 -2.83 8.17
C LEU A 165 3.18 -4.29 8.51
N ARG A 166 4.21 -4.90 7.91
CA ARG A 166 4.57 -6.29 8.15
C ARG A 166 5.96 -6.41 8.75
N TYR A 167 6.04 -7.17 9.84
CA TYR A 167 7.28 -7.45 10.56
C TYR A 167 7.45 -8.95 10.79
N GLY A 168 8.68 -9.41 10.68
CA GLY A 168 9.11 -10.75 11.09
C GLY A 168 10.06 -10.66 12.27
N LEU A 169 9.60 -11.04 13.45
CA LEU A 169 10.39 -11.08 14.68
C LEU A 169 10.34 -12.50 15.28
N ASP A 170 10.14 -12.63 16.59
CA ASP A 170 9.85 -13.95 17.22
C ASP A 170 8.49 -14.50 16.75
N SER A 171 7.61 -13.62 16.34
CA SER A 171 6.34 -13.91 15.67
C SER A 171 6.17 -12.97 14.49
N ILE A 172 5.27 -13.31 13.59
CA ILE A 172 4.89 -12.47 12.46
C ILE A 172 3.90 -11.43 12.95
N TRP A 173 4.10 -10.17 12.56
CA TRP A 173 3.19 -9.08 12.89
C TRP A 173 2.62 -8.50 11.61
N SER A 174 1.29 -8.51 11.53
CA SER A 174 0.52 -7.76 10.54
C SER A 174 -0.21 -6.64 11.25
N ILE A 175 0.15 -5.40 10.97
CA ILE A 175 -0.34 -4.23 11.69
C ILE A 175 -1.04 -3.31 10.71
N THR A 176 -2.38 -3.20 10.80
CA THR A 176 -3.12 -2.16 10.10
C THR A 176 -2.82 -0.81 10.75
N MET A 177 -1.95 -0.06 10.09
CA MET A 177 -1.49 1.24 10.54
C MET A 177 -2.56 2.31 10.35
N PHE A 178 -3.30 2.22 9.25
CA PHE A 178 -4.28 3.22 8.84
C PHE A 178 -5.30 2.63 7.87
N ASP A 179 -6.55 2.94 8.10
CA ASP A 179 -7.65 2.70 7.17
C ASP A 179 -8.38 4.04 6.93
N SER A 180 -8.30 4.57 5.71
CA SER A 180 -8.88 5.88 5.39
C SER A 180 -10.39 5.95 5.62
N ARG A 181 -11.09 4.81 5.60
CA ARG A 181 -12.55 4.74 5.79
C ARG A 181 -12.97 5.03 7.23
N ILE A 182 -12.13 4.62 8.19
CA ILE A 182 -12.45 4.69 9.63
C ILE A 182 -11.51 5.60 10.44
N ASP A 183 -10.25 5.74 10.02
CA ASP A 183 -9.25 6.50 10.74
C ASP A 183 -9.17 7.96 10.26
N SER A 184 -8.80 8.85 11.16
CA SER A 184 -8.49 10.24 10.81
C SER A 184 -7.02 10.39 10.38
N LEU A 185 -6.72 11.42 9.58
CA LEU A 185 -5.35 11.76 9.24
C LEU A 185 -4.50 12.10 10.49
N THR A 186 -5.15 12.61 11.56
CA THR A 186 -4.50 12.85 12.84
C THR A 186 -4.02 11.55 13.47
N HIS A 187 -4.83 10.47 13.38
CA HIS A 187 -4.41 9.14 13.82
C HIS A 187 -3.15 8.70 13.08
N PHE A 188 -3.17 8.76 11.74
CA PHE A 188 -2.00 8.40 10.92
C PHE A 188 -0.75 9.19 11.33
N THR A 189 -0.85 10.50 11.46
CA THR A 189 0.31 11.36 11.77
C THR A 189 0.79 11.24 13.21
N LYS A 190 -0.04 10.74 14.12
CA LYS A 190 0.35 10.38 15.50
C LYS A 190 1.21 9.12 15.50
N TRP A 191 0.81 8.11 14.74
CA TRP A 191 1.40 6.77 14.82
C TRP A 191 2.58 6.54 13.87
N MET A 192 2.46 6.95 12.61
CA MET A 192 3.48 6.66 11.60
C MET A 192 4.90 7.09 11.99
N PRO A 193 5.13 8.24 12.63
CA PRO A 193 6.46 8.64 13.06
C PRO A 193 7.07 7.81 14.20
N LEU A 194 6.29 6.95 14.82
CA LEU A 194 6.75 6.09 15.92
C LEU A 194 7.31 4.77 15.40
N PHE A 195 6.85 4.31 14.23
CA PHE A 195 7.30 3.06 13.64
C PHE A 195 8.69 3.19 12.99
N HIS A 196 9.46 2.12 13.06
CA HIS A 196 10.76 2.01 12.41
C HIS A 196 10.97 0.60 11.83
N SER A 197 11.91 0.48 10.92
CA SER A 197 12.24 -0.80 10.29
C SER A 197 12.98 -1.71 11.28
N ALA A 198 12.56 -2.98 11.35
CA ALA A 198 13.16 -4.00 12.21
C ALA A 198 12.79 -5.42 11.75
N GLY A 199 13.63 -6.39 12.05
CA GLY A 199 13.34 -7.81 11.84
C GLY A 199 13.52 -8.29 10.41
N TYR A 200 12.75 -9.34 10.06
CA TYR A 200 12.80 -10.08 8.81
C TYR A 200 11.59 -9.75 7.91
N THR A 201 11.55 -10.35 6.72
CA THR A 201 10.54 -10.10 5.67
C THR A 201 9.55 -11.27 5.55
N PRO A 202 8.46 -11.35 6.36
CA PRO A 202 7.48 -12.45 6.35
C PRO A 202 6.43 -12.28 5.25
N GLU A 203 6.81 -11.95 4.05
CA GLU A 203 5.99 -11.37 2.99
C GLU A 203 4.75 -12.19 2.65
N SER A 204 4.94 -13.41 2.13
CA SER A 204 3.85 -14.25 1.67
C SER A 204 2.95 -14.77 2.79
N ILE A 205 3.48 -14.93 3.99
CA ILE A 205 2.72 -15.39 5.15
C ILE A 205 1.75 -14.30 5.59
N VAL A 206 2.18 -13.04 5.61
CA VAL A 206 1.27 -11.91 5.90
C VAL A 206 0.17 -11.79 4.84
N TYR A 207 0.46 -12.08 3.59
CA TYR A 207 -0.56 -12.08 2.53
C TYR A 207 -1.64 -13.14 2.79
N GLU A 208 -1.27 -14.33 3.26
CA GLU A 208 -2.23 -15.37 3.62
C GLU A 208 -3.04 -14.98 4.88
N ILE A 209 -2.40 -14.39 5.89
CA ILE A 209 -3.08 -13.87 7.09
C ILE A 209 -4.14 -12.84 6.70
N GLU A 210 -3.83 -11.97 5.75
CA GLU A 210 -4.71 -10.88 5.32
C GLU A 210 -5.63 -11.26 4.15
N GLU A 211 -5.49 -12.45 3.56
CA GLU A 211 -6.19 -12.85 2.34
C GLU A 211 -7.71 -12.64 2.43
N LYS A 212 -8.33 -13.11 3.51
CA LYS A 212 -9.79 -12.99 3.71
C LYS A 212 -10.23 -11.53 3.74
N PHE A 213 -9.44 -10.70 4.42
CA PHE A 213 -9.72 -9.27 4.52
C PHE A 213 -9.56 -8.58 3.16
N ILE A 214 -8.44 -8.83 2.46
CA ILE A 214 -8.18 -8.24 1.14
C ILE A 214 -9.28 -8.63 0.16
N LYS A 215 -9.70 -9.89 0.15
CA LYS A 215 -10.80 -10.37 -0.69
C LYS A 215 -12.13 -9.71 -0.35
N SER A 216 -12.41 -9.43 0.93
CA SER A 216 -13.63 -8.75 1.35
C SER A 216 -13.71 -7.28 0.92
N LEU A 217 -12.59 -6.67 0.53
CA LEU A 217 -12.57 -5.32 -0.02
C LEU A 217 -13.17 -5.24 -1.43
N LYS A 218 -13.16 -6.36 -2.17
CA LYS A 218 -13.63 -6.40 -3.56
C LYS A 218 -15.15 -6.55 -3.60
N THR A 219 -15.79 -5.60 -4.28
CA THR A 219 -17.20 -5.62 -4.66
C THR A 219 -17.32 -5.58 -6.19
N ASN A 220 -18.54 -5.67 -6.72
CA ASN A 220 -18.79 -5.55 -8.16
C ASN A 220 -18.58 -4.10 -8.67
N GLU A 221 -18.65 -3.12 -7.77
CA GLU A 221 -18.67 -1.69 -8.10
C GLU A 221 -17.34 -1.00 -7.91
N ASN A 222 -16.33 -1.66 -7.28
CA ASN A 222 -15.05 -1.04 -6.99
C ASN A 222 -13.86 -1.73 -7.66
N ASN A 223 -12.77 -0.96 -7.81
CA ASN A 223 -11.45 -1.50 -8.13
C ASN A 223 -10.65 -1.70 -6.85
N VAL A 224 -10.06 -2.87 -6.68
CA VAL A 224 -9.13 -3.14 -5.57
C VAL A 224 -7.74 -3.32 -6.12
N TYR A 225 -6.80 -2.58 -5.54
CA TYR A 225 -5.39 -2.62 -5.86
C TYR A 225 -4.63 -3.17 -4.66
N PHE A 226 -3.94 -4.27 -4.86
CA PHE A 226 -2.97 -4.79 -3.90
C PHE A 226 -1.59 -4.26 -4.27
N ILE A 227 -1.05 -3.40 -3.40
CA ILE A 227 0.26 -2.79 -3.61
C ILE A 227 1.20 -3.27 -2.52
N THR A 228 2.34 -3.82 -2.90
CA THR A 228 3.41 -4.18 -1.96
C THR A 228 4.66 -3.36 -2.20
N MET A 229 5.31 -2.96 -1.10
CA MET A 229 6.60 -2.29 -1.10
C MET A 229 7.60 -3.12 -0.30
N THR A 230 8.68 -3.53 -0.93
CA THR A 230 9.74 -4.36 -0.33
C THR A 230 11.10 -4.01 -0.93
N ASP A 231 12.18 -4.30 -0.21
CA ASP A 231 13.54 -4.14 -0.71
C ASP A 231 14.33 -5.45 -0.70
N GLY A 232 13.66 -6.53 -0.33
CA GLY A 232 14.31 -7.80 -0.09
C GLY A 232 13.55 -9.01 -0.61
N GLN A 233 14.14 -10.12 -0.29
CA GLN A 233 13.58 -11.43 -0.53
C GLN A 233 12.62 -11.79 0.61
N PRO A 234 11.53 -12.51 0.34
CA PRO A 234 10.73 -13.11 1.37
C PRO A 234 11.62 -13.97 2.28
N ASN A 235 11.77 -13.57 3.53
CA ASN A 235 12.64 -14.24 4.48
C ASN A 235 12.05 -14.17 5.87
N TYR A 236 11.61 -15.32 6.40
CA TYR A 236 11.17 -15.43 7.77
C TYR A 236 11.46 -16.83 8.34
N GLN A 237 12.00 -16.84 9.55
CA GLN A 237 12.22 -18.06 10.32
C GLN A 237 11.55 -17.93 11.68
N PRO A 238 10.76 -18.92 12.10
CA PRO A 238 10.26 -18.94 13.47
C PRO A 238 11.43 -19.07 14.45
N SER A 239 11.38 -18.28 15.52
CA SER A 239 12.35 -18.37 16.62
C SER A 239 12.23 -19.71 17.34
N GLY A 240 13.14 -20.57 17.09
CA GLY A 240 13.27 -21.91 17.69
C GLY A 240 14.50 -22.63 17.23
N ASN A 241 14.95 -22.35 16.02
CA ASN A 241 16.15 -22.91 15.44
C ASN A 241 17.27 -21.86 15.32
N ARG A 242 17.64 -21.19 16.42
CA ARG A 242 18.90 -20.46 16.51
C ARG A 242 20.06 -21.44 16.67
N GLY A 243 20.19 -22.36 15.74
CA GLY A 243 21.44 -23.10 15.54
C GLY A 243 22.40 -22.23 14.76
N TYR A 244 23.42 -21.70 15.39
CA TYR A 244 24.66 -21.32 14.74
C TYR A 244 25.07 -22.50 13.82
N HIS A 245 25.12 -22.30 12.51
CA HIS A 245 25.54 -23.29 11.52
C HIS A 245 24.71 -24.58 11.45
N GLY A 246 23.48 -24.55 11.02
CA GLY A 246 22.75 -25.79 10.78
C GLY A 246 21.62 -25.61 9.78
N ASN A 247 21.76 -26.29 8.66
CA ASN A 247 20.75 -26.63 7.65
C ASN A 247 19.38 -25.96 7.79
N PHE A 248 19.24 -24.84 7.12
CA PHE A 248 17.99 -24.13 6.93
C PHE A 248 17.08 -24.97 6.04
N THR A 249 16.24 -25.79 6.61
CA THR A 249 15.25 -26.53 5.86
C THR A 249 14.05 -25.64 5.55
N GLY A 250 13.96 -25.18 4.31
CA GLY A 250 12.72 -24.63 3.77
C GLY A 250 12.75 -23.18 3.26
N TRP A 251 13.52 -22.30 3.88
CA TRP A 251 13.65 -20.88 3.47
C TRP A 251 15.11 -20.57 3.20
N ASN A 252 15.69 -21.20 2.17
CA ASN A 252 17.10 -21.03 1.87
C ASN A 252 17.42 -19.59 1.51
N TYR A 253 18.41 -19.06 2.21
CA TYR A 253 18.92 -17.70 2.11
C TYR A 253 19.66 -17.39 0.81
N TYR A 254 19.95 -18.41 0.02
CA TYR A 254 20.77 -18.28 -1.19
C TYR A 254 20.14 -19.04 -2.36
N ASP A 255 19.83 -18.27 -3.39
CA ASP A 255 19.88 -18.68 -4.79
C ASP A 255 18.73 -19.51 -5.37
N ASP A 256 17.49 -19.42 -4.82
CA ASP A 256 16.44 -20.19 -5.45
C ASP A 256 15.19 -19.35 -5.78
N SER A 257 15.08 -19.01 -7.07
CA SER A 257 13.81 -18.48 -7.64
C SER A 257 12.63 -19.45 -7.43
N ASP A 258 12.88 -20.64 -6.91
CA ASP A 258 11.94 -21.72 -6.60
C ASP A 258 11.82 -22.02 -5.10
N SER A 259 12.28 -21.11 -4.24
CA SER A 259 12.13 -21.27 -2.80
C SER A 259 10.65 -21.40 -2.38
N VAL A 260 10.39 -22.04 -1.24
CA VAL A 260 9.04 -22.18 -0.67
C VAL A 260 8.34 -20.81 -0.57
N ALA A 261 9.08 -19.79 -0.14
CA ALA A 261 8.57 -18.42 -0.01
C ALA A 261 8.13 -17.82 -1.34
N VAL A 262 8.93 -17.98 -2.40
CA VAL A 262 8.61 -17.51 -3.75
C VAL A 262 7.40 -18.26 -4.32
N ARG A 263 7.35 -19.59 -4.17
CA ARG A 263 6.18 -20.37 -4.59
C ARG A 263 4.91 -19.95 -3.86
N HIS A 264 5.03 -19.67 -2.57
CA HIS A 264 3.91 -19.22 -1.75
C HIS A 264 3.46 -17.80 -2.16
N CYS A 265 4.39 -16.86 -2.42
CA CYS A 265 4.07 -15.56 -2.99
C CYS A 265 3.32 -15.69 -4.33
N LYS A 266 3.80 -16.53 -5.25
CA LYS A 266 3.14 -16.80 -6.53
C LYS A 266 1.71 -17.31 -6.33
N LYS A 267 1.49 -18.25 -5.39
CA LYS A 267 0.17 -18.77 -5.04
C LYS A 267 -0.76 -17.67 -4.57
N MET A 268 -0.29 -16.80 -3.66
CA MET A 268 -1.09 -15.69 -3.15
C MET A 268 -1.44 -14.68 -4.24
N MET A 269 -0.46 -14.32 -5.09
CA MET A 269 -0.71 -13.41 -6.22
C MET A 269 -1.71 -13.99 -7.22
N LYS A 270 -1.67 -15.31 -7.46
CA LYS A 270 -2.66 -15.99 -8.29
C LYS A 270 -4.05 -15.91 -7.67
N SER A 271 -4.18 -16.19 -6.37
CA SER A 271 -5.45 -16.10 -5.63
C SER A 271 -6.07 -14.70 -5.70
N PHE A 272 -5.27 -13.64 -5.60
CA PHE A 272 -5.77 -12.27 -5.72
C PHE A 272 -6.21 -11.93 -7.17
N LYS A 273 -5.48 -12.39 -8.18
CA LYS A 273 -5.86 -12.20 -9.58
C LYS A 273 -7.18 -12.89 -9.95
N GLU A 274 -7.42 -14.08 -9.41
CA GLU A 274 -8.67 -14.82 -9.61
C GLU A 274 -9.90 -14.05 -9.07
N MET A 275 -9.70 -13.17 -8.09
CA MET A 275 -10.71 -12.25 -7.58
C MET A 275 -10.73 -10.88 -8.30
N ASN A 276 -10.03 -10.76 -9.43
CA ASN A 276 -9.90 -9.50 -10.17
C ASN A 276 -9.33 -8.35 -9.32
N ILE A 277 -8.41 -8.68 -8.40
CA ILE A 277 -7.63 -7.70 -7.63
C ILE A 277 -6.39 -7.36 -8.46
N LYS A 278 -6.20 -6.07 -8.75
CA LYS A 278 -5.06 -5.59 -9.50
C LYS A 278 -3.82 -5.55 -8.60
N ILE A 279 -2.71 -6.11 -9.07
CA ILE A 279 -1.49 -6.25 -8.27
C ILE A 279 -0.42 -5.33 -8.83
N LEU A 280 0.26 -4.61 -7.94
CA LEU A 280 1.42 -3.80 -8.24
C LEU A 280 2.46 -3.96 -7.12
N SER A 281 3.65 -4.35 -7.49
CA SER A 281 4.70 -4.65 -6.53
C SER A 281 5.93 -3.79 -6.80
N TYR A 282 6.41 -3.08 -5.77
CA TYR A 282 7.56 -2.20 -5.87
C TYR A 282 8.75 -2.79 -5.13
N PHE A 283 9.82 -2.99 -5.87
CA PHE A 283 11.14 -3.28 -5.31
C PHE A 283 11.89 -1.98 -5.09
N ILE A 284 12.22 -1.68 -3.83
CA ILE A 284 12.91 -0.45 -3.43
C ILE A 284 14.39 -0.79 -3.20
N GLY A 285 15.25 -0.53 -4.17
CA GLY A 285 16.66 -0.86 -4.02
C GLY A 285 17.55 -0.20 -5.05
N HIS A 286 18.86 -0.20 -4.76
CA HIS A 286 19.86 0.09 -5.76
C HIS A 286 20.09 -1.17 -6.61
N LYS A 287 20.33 -1.00 -7.91
CA LYS A 287 21.00 -2.04 -8.69
C LYS A 287 22.35 -2.28 -8.01
N SER A 288 22.51 -3.41 -7.35
CA SER A 288 23.77 -3.79 -6.74
C SER A 288 24.87 -3.80 -7.81
N ASN A 289 25.88 -2.96 -7.63
CA ASN A 289 27.09 -2.99 -8.45
C ASN A 289 27.97 -4.22 -8.17
N TYR A 290 27.58 -5.03 -7.19
CA TYR A 290 28.25 -6.28 -6.83
C TYR A 290 27.48 -7.46 -7.43
N GLY A 291 27.65 -7.74 -8.69
CA GLY A 291 27.60 -9.03 -9.40
C GLY A 291 26.45 -10.02 -9.17
N ARG A 292 25.50 -9.76 -8.29
CA ARG A 292 24.36 -10.62 -8.01
C ARG A 292 23.05 -9.85 -8.16
N ASN A 293 22.43 -10.02 -9.31
CA ASN A 293 21.05 -9.57 -9.55
C ASN A 293 20.00 -10.45 -8.83
N THR A 294 20.41 -11.25 -7.84
CA THR A 294 19.59 -12.28 -7.20
C THR A 294 18.33 -11.74 -6.57
N ASP A 295 18.41 -10.61 -5.84
CA ASP A 295 17.24 -10.06 -5.15
C ASP A 295 16.15 -9.59 -6.12
N MET A 296 16.56 -8.97 -7.22
CA MET A 296 15.64 -8.54 -8.27
C MET A 296 15.06 -9.74 -9.05
N GLU A 297 15.82 -10.78 -9.27
CA GLU A 297 15.35 -12.00 -9.94
C GLU A 297 14.35 -12.75 -9.08
N ILE A 298 14.59 -12.86 -7.78
CA ILE A 298 13.67 -13.48 -6.83
C ILE A 298 12.39 -12.64 -6.72
N PHE A 299 12.51 -11.32 -6.64
CA PHE A 299 11.36 -10.42 -6.65
C PHE A 299 10.54 -10.58 -7.93
N LYS A 300 11.17 -10.57 -9.09
CA LYS A 300 10.49 -10.86 -10.37
C LYS A 300 9.90 -12.26 -10.40
N GLY A 301 10.59 -13.24 -9.80
CA GLY A 301 10.08 -14.59 -9.61
C GLY A 301 8.78 -14.59 -8.83
N SER A 302 8.68 -13.83 -7.75
CA SER A 302 7.49 -13.73 -6.87
C SER A 302 6.31 -13.02 -7.53
N TYR A 303 6.55 -11.89 -8.22
CA TYR A 303 5.51 -10.97 -8.70
C TYR A 303 5.35 -10.94 -10.22
N GLY A 304 6.29 -11.52 -10.97
CA GLY A 304 6.24 -11.56 -12.42
C GLY A 304 6.29 -10.18 -13.07
N ARG A 305 5.41 -9.95 -14.06
CA ARG A 305 5.32 -8.67 -14.77
C ARG A 305 4.80 -7.51 -13.91
N ASN A 306 4.19 -7.79 -12.78
CA ASN A 306 3.65 -6.77 -11.86
C ASN A 306 4.74 -6.19 -10.94
N GLY A 307 5.96 -6.71 -11.01
CA GLY A 307 7.10 -6.22 -10.24
C GLY A 307 7.81 -5.07 -10.92
N VAL A 308 7.83 -3.91 -10.27
CA VAL A 308 8.48 -2.68 -10.75
C VAL A 308 9.68 -2.34 -9.87
N ASN A 309 10.84 -2.15 -10.49
CA ASN A 309 12.01 -1.65 -9.77
C ASN A 309 11.94 -0.13 -9.62
N VAL A 310 12.09 0.34 -8.41
CA VAL A 310 12.07 1.76 -8.07
C VAL A 310 13.44 2.16 -7.50
N PRO A 311 14.28 2.84 -8.27
CA PRO A 311 15.52 3.42 -7.76
C PRO A 311 15.24 4.43 -6.65
N LEU A 312 16.08 4.48 -5.63
CA LEU A 312 15.93 5.40 -4.50
C LEU A 312 15.86 6.87 -4.92
N GLU A 313 16.58 7.22 -6.00
CA GLU A 313 16.60 8.59 -6.55
C GLU A 313 15.27 8.93 -7.25
N ASN A 314 14.50 7.94 -7.65
CA ASN A 314 13.30 8.13 -8.47
C ASN A 314 12.01 7.64 -7.81
N PHE A 315 11.92 7.81 -6.50
CA PHE A 315 10.76 7.38 -5.70
C PHE A 315 9.43 8.04 -6.15
N SER A 316 9.53 9.17 -6.88
CA SER A 316 8.38 9.82 -7.52
C SER A 316 7.69 8.96 -8.58
N MET A 317 8.36 7.91 -9.10
CA MET A 317 7.74 6.94 -10.02
C MET A 317 6.55 6.23 -9.37
N ILE A 318 6.65 5.87 -8.08
CA ILE A 318 5.55 5.20 -7.38
C ILE A 318 4.32 6.12 -7.33
N SER A 319 4.51 7.39 -6.99
CA SER A 319 3.39 8.33 -6.95
C SER A 319 2.77 8.56 -8.33
N ARG A 320 3.55 8.47 -9.40
CA ARG A 320 3.04 8.55 -10.79
C ARG A 320 2.26 7.30 -11.15
N SER A 321 2.82 6.10 -10.94
CA SER A 321 2.14 4.85 -11.28
C SER A 321 0.86 4.63 -10.46
N VAL A 322 0.85 4.99 -9.18
CA VAL A 322 -0.38 4.98 -8.38
C VAL A 322 -1.39 5.99 -8.93
N ASN A 323 -0.94 7.17 -9.32
CA ASN A 323 -1.80 8.17 -9.92
C ASN A 323 -2.38 7.69 -11.28
N ASP A 324 -1.56 7.04 -12.12
CA ASP A 324 -1.99 6.48 -13.40
C ASP A 324 -2.97 5.30 -13.21
N LEU A 325 -2.77 4.47 -12.17
CA LEU A 325 -3.72 3.44 -11.78
C LEU A 325 -5.09 4.02 -11.39
N LEU A 326 -5.11 5.08 -10.58
CA LEU A 326 -6.34 5.71 -10.10
C LEU A 326 -7.13 6.39 -11.22
N ILE A 327 -6.46 6.73 -12.32
CA ILE A 327 -7.06 7.43 -13.45
C ILE A 327 -7.51 6.45 -14.55
N GLY A 328 -7.18 5.17 -14.43
CA GLY A 328 -7.55 4.15 -15.40
C GLY A 328 -6.70 4.12 -16.68
N ASP A 329 -5.63 4.91 -16.73
CA ASP A 329 -4.73 4.97 -17.90
C ASP A 329 -3.68 3.84 -17.92
N CYS A 330 -3.74 2.91 -16.98
CA CYS A 330 -2.76 1.82 -16.91
C CYS A 330 -3.22 0.63 -17.75
N GLU A 331 -2.91 0.62 -19.04
CA GLU A 331 -3.09 -0.54 -19.94
C GLU A 331 -2.18 -1.74 -19.58
N THR A 332 -1.31 -1.61 -18.56
CA THR A 332 -0.24 -2.57 -18.25
C THR A 332 -0.46 -3.37 -16.96
N CYS A 333 -1.65 -3.32 -16.35
CA CYS A 333 -1.95 -4.12 -15.14
C CYS A 333 -2.64 -5.44 -15.46
#